data_54eec42f38823257b1b5da01e76a97da
#
_entry.id   54eec42f38823257b1b5da01e76a97da
#
_cell.length_a   1.000
_cell.length_b   1.000
_cell.length_c   1.000
_cell.angle_alpha   90.00
_cell.angle_beta   90.00
_cell.angle_gamma   90.00
#
_symmetry.space_group_name_H-M   'P 1'
#
loop_
_entity.id
_entity.type
_entity.pdbx_description
1 polymer ?
#
loop_
_entity_poly.entity_id
_entity_poly.type
_entity_poly.pdbx_seq_one_letter_code
_entity_poly.pdbx_strand_id
1 'polypeptide(L)'
;MNPLDDIDAAHMRAALRLAQKGYGCTSPNPMVGALLVKGKVVIGQGWHRRLGGPHAEVAAIRQALRKDYNTKGATLYVTLEPCCTTGRTPPCTEAIMEAGIRRVVVGAADPNPEHAGRGFRVLKKVGLEVRRGVLRNEAEQLIAPFAHWMRNGTPWVTVKAAMTLDGKIATETGQSKWITSEAARREGMRLRKGADAILVGSETVLADDPSLTVRGNYRGRPLRRIVLDSRARTPLDSTVVRDEFSEHTVVITKKNASKRKLAQLRERITVWAAPMRKGRIDLKWLLKRLGKEGLTHLLVEGGGEANASFIQQGLAHEVAFFYAPKILGGGRSRRAVGGDGACRFVQAARLVDANWKRLGPDLMLTARVAGD
;
A
#
# COMPACT_ATOMS: atom_id res chain seq x y z
N MET A 1 13.55 -24.45 21.56
CA MET A 1 13.82 -23.12 21.01
C MET A 1 14.89 -22.44 21.85
N ASN A 2 15.86 -21.76 21.25
CA ASN A 2 16.90 -21.07 22.01
C ASN A 2 16.28 -19.83 22.69
N PRO A 3 16.51 -19.57 23.99
CA PRO A 3 15.98 -18.39 24.69
C PRO A 3 16.31 -17.05 24.02
N LEU A 4 17.44 -16.96 23.32
CA LEU A 4 17.80 -15.79 22.52
C LEU A 4 16.87 -15.58 21.31
N ASP A 5 16.28 -16.65 20.76
CA ASP A 5 15.34 -16.56 19.62
C ASP A 5 14.03 -15.91 20.08
N ASP A 6 13.55 -16.20 21.26
CA ASP A 6 12.33 -15.64 21.82
C ASP A 6 12.51 -14.15 22.18
N ILE A 7 13.67 -13.78 22.72
CA ILE A 7 14.01 -12.39 23.05
C ILE A 7 14.12 -11.54 21.78
N ASP A 8 14.85 -12.02 20.77
CA ASP A 8 15.00 -11.32 19.50
C ASP A 8 13.66 -11.15 18.80
N ALA A 9 12.81 -12.20 18.81
CA ALA A 9 11.46 -12.13 18.25
C ALA A 9 10.57 -11.13 18.99
N ALA A 10 10.66 -11.06 20.32
CA ALA A 10 9.88 -10.09 21.11
C ALA A 10 10.28 -8.64 20.79
N HIS A 11 11.58 -8.34 20.71
CA HIS A 11 12.07 -7.01 20.32
C HIS A 11 11.76 -6.68 18.86
N MET A 12 11.85 -7.63 17.95
CA MET A 12 11.48 -7.43 16.55
C MET A 12 9.98 -7.14 16.39
N ARG A 13 9.10 -7.83 17.15
CA ARG A 13 7.66 -7.47 17.18
C ARG A 13 7.43 -6.03 17.66
N ALA A 14 8.23 -5.57 18.63
CA ALA A 14 8.17 -4.17 19.07
C ALA A 14 8.63 -3.21 17.95
N ALA A 15 9.70 -3.53 17.23
CA ALA A 15 10.16 -2.75 16.08
C ALA A 15 9.12 -2.72 14.95
N LEU A 16 8.45 -3.83 14.65
CA LEU A 16 7.36 -3.92 13.67
C LEU A 16 6.17 -3.02 14.05
N ARG A 17 5.77 -3.01 15.35
CA ARG A 17 4.74 -2.08 15.83
C ARG A 17 5.15 -0.61 15.70
N LEU A 18 6.42 -0.29 15.90
CA LEU A 18 6.94 1.08 15.67
C LEU A 18 6.86 1.44 14.18
N ALA A 19 7.25 0.54 13.28
CA ALA A 19 7.18 0.76 11.85
C ALA A 19 5.77 1.11 11.37
N GLN A 20 4.73 0.44 11.91
CA GLN A 20 3.32 0.71 11.59
C GLN A 20 2.87 2.13 11.92
N LYS A 21 3.55 2.86 12.82
CA LYS A 21 3.26 4.28 13.08
C LYS A 21 3.55 5.19 11.89
N GLY A 22 4.38 4.73 10.93
CA GLY A 22 4.64 5.41 9.66
C GLY A 22 3.57 5.19 8.58
N TYR A 23 2.52 4.41 8.85
CA TYR A 23 1.51 4.02 7.87
C TYR A 23 0.87 5.23 7.17
N GLY A 24 0.93 5.23 5.84
CA GLY A 24 0.39 6.28 4.98
C GLY A 24 1.20 7.59 4.93
N CYS A 25 2.41 7.63 5.52
CA CYS A 25 3.22 8.85 5.56
C CYS A 25 4.61 8.69 4.95
N THR A 26 5.08 7.47 4.73
CA THR A 26 6.47 7.21 4.32
C THR A 26 6.69 7.09 2.83
N SER A 27 5.65 6.78 2.04
CA SER A 27 5.76 6.51 0.61
C SER A 27 6.51 7.62 -0.17
N PRO A 28 7.36 7.28 -1.14
CA PRO A 28 7.65 5.92 -1.64
C PRO A 28 8.59 5.09 -0.76
N ASN A 29 9.13 5.63 0.36
CA ASN A 29 9.98 4.88 1.27
C ASN A 29 9.18 3.82 2.04
N PRO A 30 9.84 2.70 2.46
CA PRO A 30 9.19 1.67 3.25
C PRO A 30 8.90 2.14 4.68
N MET A 31 7.94 1.48 5.31
CA MET A 31 7.75 1.59 6.76
C MET A 31 8.86 0.82 7.48
N VAL A 32 9.67 1.52 8.25
CA VAL A 32 10.76 0.92 9.03
C VAL A 32 10.64 1.33 10.47
N GLY A 33 10.87 0.38 11.38
CA GLY A 33 10.95 0.60 12.82
C GLY A 33 12.24 0.04 13.38
N ALA A 34 12.75 0.70 14.42
CA ALA A 34 13.97 0.33 15.10
C ALA A 34 13.85 0.43 16.61
N LEU A 35 14.49 -0.50 17.31
CA LEU A 35 14.56 -0.56 18.77
C LEU A 35 16.03 -0.73 19.18
N LEU A 36 16.52 0.11 20.08
CA LEU A 36 17.86 0.01 20.63
C LEU A 36 17.79 -0.52 22.06
N VAL A 37 18.50 -1.62 22.33
CA VAL A 37 18.45 -2.34 23.60
C VAL A 37 19.85 -2.50 24.17
N LYS A 38 20.01 -2.23 25.47
CA LYS A 38 21.27 -2.47 26.21
C LYS A 38 20.99 -3.31 27.44
N GLY A 39 21.57 -4.51 27.48
CA GLY A 39 21.20 -5.53 28.49
C GLY A 39 19.70 -5.91 28.32
N LYS A 40 18.91 -5.65 29.36
CA LYS A 40 17.45 -5.86 29.34
C LYS A 40 16.63 -4.58 29.12
N VAL A 41 17.29 -3.43 28.94
CA VAL A 41 16.65 -2.12 28.90
C VAL A 41 16.52 -1.62 27.47
N VAL A 42 15.32 -1.19 27.08
CA VAL A 42 15.08 -0.45 25.83
C VAL A 42 15.52 1.01 26.05
N ILE A 43 16.63 1.39 25.44
CA ILE A 43 17.22 2.73 25.58
C ILE A 43 16.80 3.69 24.47
N GLY A 44 16.33 3.18 23.30
CA GLY A 44 15.87 4.02 22.20
C GLY A 44 14.85 3.32 21.30
N GLN A 45 13.96 4.13 20.75
CA GLN A 45 12.91 3.69 19.82
C GLN A 45 12.83 4.67 18.65
N GLY A 46 12.66 4.15 17.42
CA GLY A 46 12.55 4.96 16.23
C GLY A 46 11.68 4.33 15.17
N TRP A 47 11.13 5.13 14.31
CA TRP A 47 10.48 4.69 13.08
C TRP A 47 10.64 5.77 12.01
N HIS A 48 10.61 5.37 10.76
CA HIS A 48 10.55 6.33 9.65
C HIS A 48 9.19 7.01 9.67
N ARG A 49 9.15 8.30 9.99
CA ARG A 49 7.89 9.03 10.23
C ARG A 49 7.26 9.54 8.94
N ARG A 50 8.09 10.01 8.00
CA ARG A 50 7.65 10.63 6.74
C ARG A 50 8.81 10.69 5.75
N LEU A 51 8.48 10.80 4.48
CA LEU A 51 9.46 11.04 3.42
C LEU A 51 10.38 12.23 3.74
N GLY A 52 11.69 12.06 3.54
CA GLY A 52 12.72 13.06 3.83
C GLY A 52 13.09 13.20 5.30
N GLY A 53 12.37 12.54 6.22
CA GLY A 53 12.73 12.48 7.63
C GLY A 53 13.83 11.46 7.93
N PRO A 54 14.37 11.44 9.17
CA PRO A 54 15.39 10.47 9.57
C PRO A 54 14.86 9.03 9.46
N HIS A 55 15.76 8.11 9.11
CA HIS A 55 15.47 6.69 9.13
C HIS A 55 15.28 6.18 10.55
N ALA A 56 14.67 5.01 10.69
CA ALA A 56 14.28 4.45 11.99
C ALA A 56 15.47 4.25 12.93
N GLU A 57 16.59 3.79 12.40
CA GLU A 57 17.84 3.55 13.12
C GLU A 57 18.38 4.85 13.73
N VAL A 58 18.50 5.88 12.89
CA VAL A 58 18.96 7.23 13.31
C VAL A 58 17.99 7.83 14.33
N ALA A 59 16.69 7.62 14.16
CA ALA A 59 15.68 8.10 15.11
C ALA A 59 15.80 7.40 16.47
N ALA A 60 16.07 6.09 16.51
CA ALA A 60 16.27 5.32 17.73
C ALA A 60 17.55 5.73 18.46
N ILE A 61 18.68 5.87 17.73
CA ILE A 61 19.96 6.31 18.26
C ILE A 61 19.83 7.73 18.86
N ARG A 62 19.25 8.68 18.10
CA ARG A 62 19.02 10.05 18.59
C ARG A 62 18.12 10.10 19.82
N GLN A 63 17.13 9.22 19.92
CA GLN A 63 16.29 9.16 21.11
C GLN A 63 17.08 8.67 22.34
N ALA A 64 17.92 7.64 22.18
CA ALA A 64 18.78 7.16 23.26
C ALA A 64 19.72 8.25 23.77
N LEU A 65 20.42 8.92 22.85
CA LEU A 65 21.35 9.99 23.18
C LEU A 65 20.68 11.18 23.91
N ARG A 66 19.48 11.59 23.47
CA ARG A 66 18.69 12.65 24.13
C ARG A 66 18.20 12.29 25.53
N LYS A 67 18.25 11.03 25.90
CA LYS A 67 17.96 10.53 27.25
C LYS A 67 19.21 10.16 28.02
N ASP A 68 20.37 10.63 27.55
CA ASP A 68 21.70 10.42 28.15
C ASP A 68 22.10 8.94 28.28
N TYR A 69 21.51 8.06 27.45
CA TYR A 69 21.92 6.67 27.39
C TYR A 69 23.19 6.49 26.57
N ASN A 70 24.14 5.73 27.13
CA ASN A 70 25.33 5.28 26.40
C ASN A 70 24.94 4.14 25.45
N THR A 71 25.05 4.36 24.13
CA THR A 71 24.70 3.42 23.05
C THR A 71 25.79 2.37 22.80
N LYS A 72 27.01 2.57 23.27
CA LYS A 72 28.15 1.65 23.04
C LYS A 72 27.84 0.26 23.60
N GLY A 73 28.02 -0.76 22.74
CA GLY A 73 27.77 -2.16 23.08
C GLY A 73 26.30 -2.57 23.03
N ALA A 74 25.35 -1.68 22.62
CA ALA A 74 23.94 -1.98 22.48
C ALA A 74 23.63 -2.92 21.31
N THR A 75 22.43 -3.51 21.32
CA THR A 75 21.83 -4.26 20.21
C THR A 75 20.77 -3.41 19.53
N LEU A 76 20.85 -3.27 18.20
CA LEU A 76 19.85 -2.63 17.37
C LEU A 76 18.96 -3.70 16.72
N TYR A 77 17.66 -3.62 16.91
CA TYR A 77 16.64 -4.36 16.18
C TYR A 77 16.05 -3.44 15.13
N VAL A 78 16.02 -3.85 13.87
CA VAL A 78 15.48 -3.06 12.76
C VAL A 78 14.71 -3.96 11.79
N THR A 79 13.57 -3.48 11.35
CA THR A 79 12.66 -4.29 10.51
C THR A 79 13.14 -4.49 9.08
N LEU A 80 14.08 -3.66 8.60
CA LEU A 80 14.65 -3.70 7.26
C LEU A 80 16.16 -3.53 7.32
N GLU A 81 16.88 -4.10 6.37
CA GLU A 81 18.34 -3.96 6.22
C GLU A 81 18.75 -2.46 6.24
N PRO A 82 19.69 -2.07 7.09
CA PRO A 82 20.19 -0.69 7.12
C PRO A 82 20.84 -0.28 5.80
N CYS A 83 20.46 0.89 5.29
CA CYS A 83 21.04 1.42 4.07
C CYS A 83 22.55 1.71 4.21
N CYS A 84 23.31 1.44 3.14
CA CYS A 84 24.77 1.61 3.08
C CYS A 84 25.22 2.59 1.99
N THR A 85 24.30 3.29 1.35
CA THR A 85 24.57 4.28 0.30
C THR A 85 24.04 5.64 0.73
N THR A 86 24.78 6.69 0.35
CA THR A 86 24.35 8.08 0.56
C THR A 86 23.20 8.40 -0.40
N GLY A 87 22.04 8.72 0.16
CA GLY A 87 20.91 9.20 -0.58
C GLY A 87 20.60 10.65 -0.19
N ARG A 88 19.34 10.92 0.21
CA ARG A 88 18.95 12.21 0.82
C ARG A 88 19.51 12.39 2.23
N THR A 89 19.91 11.32 2.88
CA THR A 89 20.52 11.26 4.21
C THR A 89 21.77 10.40 4.17
N PRO A 90 22.74 10.59 5.10
CA PRO A 90 23.88 9.69 5.24
C PRO A 90 23.43 8.24 5.48
N PRO A 91 24.28 7.25 5.15
CA PRO A 91 23.97 5.84 5.34
C PRO A 91 23.68 5.49 6.80
N CYS A 92 22.66 4.66 7.05
CA CYS A 92 22.37 4.21 8.42
C CYS A 92 23.48 3.33 8.99
N THR A 93 24.25 2.63 8.14
CA THR A 93 25.40 1.85 8.57
C THR A 93 26.46 2.72 9.25
N GLU A 94 26.71 3.94 8.78
CA GLU A 94 27.64 4.89 9.43
C GLU A 94 27.14 5.30 10.80
N ALA A 95 25.88 5.73 10.91
CA ALA A 95 25.29 6.09 12.20
C ALA A 95 25.31 4.94 13.23
N ILE A 96 25.14 3.69 12.77
CA ILE A 96 25.22 2.49 13.61
C ILE A 96 26.64 2.29 14.14
N MET A 97 27.65 2.45 13.29
CA MET A 97 29.08 2.33 13.68
C MET A 97 29.50 3.43 14.64
N GLU A 98 29.16 4.69 14.33
CA GLU A 98 29.47 5.86 15.20
C GLU A 98 28.83 5.75 16.58
N ALA A 99 27.62 5.19 16.66
CA ALA A 99 26.94 4.94 17.93
C ALA A 99 27.57 3.79 18.74
N GLY A 100 28.60 3.11 18.25
CA GLY A 100 29.28 2.00 18.91
C GLY A 100 28.40 0.78 19.17
N ILE A 101 27.38 0.55 18.33
CA ILE A 101 26.50 -0.60 18.41
C ILE A 101 27.29 -1.88 18.13
N ARG A 102 27.08 -2.92 18.92
CA ARG A 102 27.82 -4.19 18.78
C ARG A 102 27.07 -5.24 17.95
N ARG A 103 25.74 -5.24 18.03
CA ARG A 103 24.89 -6.25 17.43
C ARG A 103 23.73 -5.63 16.68
N VAL A 104 23.44 -6.12 15.47
CA VAL A 104 22.28 -5.71 14.65
C VAL A 104 21.43 -6.91 14.30
N VAL A 105 20.16 -6.88 14.68
CA VAL A 105 19.16 -7.91 14.40
C VAL A 105 18.17 -7.34 13.38
N VAL A 106 18.02 -8.03 12.23
CA VAL A 106 17.28 -7.51 11.07
C VAL A 106 16.14 -8.44 10.70
N GLY A 107 14.97 -7.85 10.40
CA GLY A 107 13.79 -8.58 9.92
C GLY A 107 13.95 -9.01 8.47
N ALA A 108 13.86 -8.10 7.53
CA ALA A 108 13.95 -8.34 6.09
C ALA A 108 15.21 -7.75 5.47
N ALA A 109 15.69 -8.35 4.37
CA ALA A 109 16.73 -7.77 3.54
C ALA A 109 16.14 -6.63 2.66
N ASP A 110 17.01 -5.74 2.17
CA ASP A 110 16.59 -4.70 1.23
C ASP A 110 16.08 -5.36 -0.07
N PRO A 111 14.86 -5.06 -0.53
CA PRO A 111 14.33 -5.61 -1.76
C PRO A 111 14.99 -5.06 -3.04
N ASN A 112 15.74 -3.95 -2.93
CA ASN A 112 16.49 -3.40 -4.07
C ASN A 112 17.68 -4.32 -4.39
N PRO A 113 17.75 -4.92 -5.60
CA PRO A 113 18.84 -5.82 -5.98
C PRO A 113 20.24 -5.18 -5.88
N GLU A 114 20.33 -3.86 -6.08
CA GLU A 114 21.59 -3.12 -5.98
C GLU A 114 22.09 -2.97 -4.54
N HIS A 115 21.22 -3.12 -3.56
CA HIS A 115 21.51 -2.90 -2.13
C HIS A 115 21.45 -4.19 -1.31
N ALA A 116 20.70 -5.18 -1.75
CA ALA A 116 20.44 -6.43 -1.02
C ALA A 116 21.73 -7.09 -0.48
N GLY A 117 21.85 -7.18 0.82
CA GLY A 117 23.00 -7.78 1.51
C GLY A 117 24.25 -6.89 1.59
N ARG A 118 24.26 -5.70 1.00
CA ARG A 118 25.43 -4.78 1.08
C ARG A 118 25.57 -4.17 2.46
N GLY A 119 24.46 -3.75 3.08
CA GLY A 119 24.43 -3.25 4.45
C GLY A 119 24.97 -4.27 5.44
N PHE A 120 24.56 -5.53 5.28
CA PHE A 120 25.08 -6.63 6.12
C PHE A 120 26.59 -6.82 5.97
N ARG A 121 27.12 -6.75 4.73
CA ARG A 121 28.57 -6.89 4.49
C ARG A 121 29.37 -5.76 5.11
N VAL A 122 28.88 -4.51 4.99
CA VAL A 122 29.53 -3.33 5.60
C VAL A 122 29.61 -3.50 7.10
N LEU A 123 28.50 -3.82 7.78
CA LEU A 123 28.47 -3.97 9.22
C LEU A 123 29.35 -5.13 9.73
N LYS A 124 29.32 -6.29 9.03
CA LYS A 124 30.18 -7.43 9.38
C LYS A 124 31.67 -7.14 9.20
N LYS A 125 32.05 -6.40 8.15
CA LYS A 125 33.45 -6.04 7.86
C LYS A 125 34.11 -5.26 9.00
N VAL A 126 33.31 -4.47 9.72
CA VAL A 126 33.78 -3.69 10.88
C VAL A 126 33.56 -4.40 12.23
N GLY A 127 33.27 -5.70 12.19
CA GLY A 127 33.20 -6.55 13.39
C GLY A 127 31.86 -6.56 14.14
N LEU A 128 30.78 -6.03 13.56
CA LEU A 128 29.46 -6.12 14.19
C LEU A 128 28.86 -7.52 14.01
N GLU A 129 28.22 -8.03 15.07
CA GLU A 129 27.38 -9.22 14.98
C GLU A 129 26.09 -8.88 14.21
N VAL A 130 25.81 -9.59 13.11
CA VAL A 130 24.60 -9.38 12.29
C VAL A 130 23.77 -10.64 12.22
N ARG A 131 22.60 -10.62 12.87
CA ARG A 131 21.56 -11.63 12.79
C ARG A 131 20.46 -11.20 11.80
N ARG A 132 20.06 -12.07 10.90
CA ARG A 132 19.09 -11.76 9.83
C ARG A 132 17.86 -12.67 9.90
N GLY A 133 16.73 -12.18 9.38
CA GLY A 133 15.52 -13.00 9.15
C GLY A 133 14.67 -13.24 10.39
N VAL A 134 14.82 -12.42 11.44
CA VAL A 134 13.97 -12.52 12.62
C VAL A 134 12.60 -11.93 12.31
N LEU A 135 11.55 -12.75 12.37
CA LEU A 135 10.19 -12.43 11.92
C LEU A 135 10.17 -11.91 10.46
N ARG A 136 10.88 -12.64 9.60
CA ARG A 136 11.08 -12.28 8.20
C ARG A 136 9.76 -12.06 7.47
N ASN A 137 8.82 -13.00 7.60
CA ASN A 137 7.55 -12.94 6.88
C ASN A 137 6.75 -11.69 7.24
N GLU A 138 6.66 -11.35 8.51
CA GLU A 138 5.97 -10.16 9.00
C GLU A 138 6.68 -8.86 8.53
N ALA A 139 8.01 -8.86 8.50
CA ALA A 139 8.79 -7.73 8.02
C ALA A 139 8.63 -7.53 6.50
N GLU A 140 8.65 -8.60 5.70
CA GLU A 140 8.43 -8.56 4.26
C GLU A 140 6.98 -8.15 3.91
N GLN A 141 5.97 -8.64 4.65
CA GLN A 141 4.59 -8.22 4.49
C GLN A 141 4.40 -6.73 4.75
N LEU A 142 5.06 -6.19 5.76
CA LEU A 142 4.99 -4.77 6.11
C LEU A 142 5.45 -3.84 4.97
N ILE A 143 6.42 -4.28 4.20
CA ILE A 143 7.02 -3.50 3.10
C ILE A 143 6.62 -4.01 1.71
N ALA A 144 5.62 -4.90 1.61
CA ALA A 144 5.25 -5.55 0.34
C ALA A 144 5.00 -4.57 -0.83
N PRO A 145 4.29 -3.43 -0.66
CA PRO A 145 4.14 -2.46 -1.74
C PRO A 145 5.45 -1.87 -2.22
N PHE A 146 6.34 -1.48 -1.30
CA PHE A 146 7.67 -0.98 -1.62
C PHE A 146 8.51 -2.04 -2.33
N ALA A 147 8.54 -3.27 -1.79
CA ALA A 147 9.32 -4.37 -2.35
C ALA A 147 8.86 -4.76 -3.77
N HIS A 148 7.55 -4.76 -4.02
CA HIS A 148 7.01 -5.00 -5.34
C HIS A 148 7.42 -3.90 -6.33
N TRP A 149 7.26 -2.63 -5.94
CA TRP A 149 7.63 -1.49 -6.78
C TRP A 149 9.12 -1.49 -7.13
N MET A 150 10.00 -1.75 -6.15
CA MET A 150 11.44 -1.82 -6.37
C MET A 150 11.85 -2.90 -7.38
N ARG A 151 11.18 -4.06 -7.35
CA ARG A 151 11.51 -5.19 -8.24
C ARG A 151 10.87 -5.09 -9.63
N ASN A 152 9.65 -4.55 -9.69
CA ASN A 152 8.82 -4.63 -10.91
C ASN A 152 8.58 -3.27 -11.58
N GLY A 153 8.90 -2.16 -10.90
CA GLY A 153 8.64 -0.80 -11.40
C GLY A 153 7.15 -0.47 -11.56
N THR A 154 6.27 -1.23 -10.89
CA THR A 154 4.81 -1.03 -10.90
C THR A 154 4.27 -0.99 -9.46
N PRO A 155 3.16 -0.29 -9.18
CA PRO A 155 2.58 -0.31 -7.85
C PRO A 155 2.01 -1.68 -7.47
N TRP A 156 2.05 -2.00 -6.18
CA TRP A 156 1.22 -3.04 -5.58
C TRP A 156 -0.25 -2.68 -5.74
N VAL A 157 -1.08 -3.62 -6.16
CA VAL A 157 -2.51 -3.39 -6.40
C VAL A 157 -3.34 -4.13 -5.36
N THR A 158 -4.10 -3.39 -4.56
CA THR A 158 -5.14 -3.93 -3.67
C THR A 158 -6.51 -3.66 -4.28
N VAL A 159 -7.29 -4.70 -4.54
CA VAL A 159 -8.67 -4.59 -5.00
C VAL A 159 -9.59 -4.62 -3.78
N LYS A 160 -10.34 -3.52 -3.57
CA LYS A 160 -11.28 -3.40 -2.45
C LYS A 160 -12.72 -3.40 -2.95
N ALA A 161 -13.57 -4.19 -2.31
CA ALA A 161 -15.01 -4.12 -2.50
C ALA A 161 -15.75 -4.14 -1.16
N ALA A 162 -16.87 -3.41 -1.07
CA ALA A 162 -17.82 -3.52 0.04
C ALA A 162 -19.14 -4.04 -0.54
N MET A 163 -19.58 -5.19 -0.06
CA MET A 163 -20.65 -5.95 -0.70
C MET A 163 -21.59 -6.59 0.35
N THR A 164 -22.74 -7.01 -0.13
CA THR A 164 -23.63 -7.91 0.60
C THR A 164 -23.01 -9.30 0.73
N LEU A 165 -23.56 -10.17 1.56
CA LEU A 165 -23.05 -11.54 1.74
C LEU A 165 -23.07 -12.34 0.43
N ASP A 166 -24.06 -12.07 -0.45
CA ASP A 166 -24.20 -12.66 -1.77
C ASP A 166 -23.43 -11.87 -2.89
N GLY A 167 -22.46 -11.02 -2.51
CA GLY A 167 -21.49 -10.39 -3.42
C GLY A 167 -22.03 -9.23 -4.26
N LYS A 168 -23.10 -8.54 -3.82
CA LYS A 168 -23.67 -7.39 -4.54
C LYS A 168 -23.19 -6.06 -3.99
N ILE A 169 -22.90 -5.10 -4.87
CA ILE A 169 -22.44 -3.74 -4.54
C ILE A 169 -23.49 -2.67 -4.82
N ALA A 170 -24.55 -2.99 -5.51
CA ALA A 170 -25.73 -2.13 -5.71
C ALA A 170 -26.91 -2.94 -6.21
N THR A 171 -28.11 -2.37 -6.07
CA THR A 171 -29.33 -2.86 -6.71
C THR A 171 -29.23 -2.74 -8.24
N GLU A 172 -30.19 -3.30 -8.96
CA GLU A 172 -30.33 -3.11 -10.40
C GLU A 172 -30.46 -1.62 -10.76
N THR A 173 -31.19 -0.84 -9.97
CA THR A 173 -31.38 0.60 -10.16
C THR A 173 -30.19 1.45 -9.75
N GLY A 174 -29.14 0.83 -9.18
CA GLY A 174 -27.89 1.53 -8.81
C GLY A 174 -27.84 2.01 -7.34
N GLN A 175 -28.83 1.73 -6.52
CA GLN A 175 -28.80 2.10 -5.10
C GLN A 175 -27.68 1.29 -4.39
N SER A 176 -26.69 2.01 -3.80
CA SER A 176 -25.47 1.43 -3.20
C SER A 176 -25.22 1.84 -1.74
N LYS A 177 -25.93 2.82 -1.20
CA LYS A 177 -25.69 3.42 0.14
C LYS A 177 -26.77 3.02 1.13
N TRP A 178 -26.46 2.52 2.35
CA TRP A 178 -25.14 2.05 2.79
C TRP A 178 -25.18 0.53 2.91
N ILE A 179 -24.25 -0.16 2.25
CA ILE A 179 -24.16 -1.62 2.32
C ILE A 179 -23.56 -2.01 3.67
N THR A 180 -22.37 -1.51 3.98
CA THR A 180 -21.60 -1.84 5.18
C THR A 180 -21.74 -0.81 6.29
N SER A 181 -21.41 -1.23 7.52
CA SER A 181 -21.43 -0.42 8.72
C SER A 181 -20.40 0.71 8.72
N GLU A 182 -20.53 1.61 9.69
CA GLU A 182 -19.55 2.68 9.88
C GLU A 182 -18.15 2.13 10.25
N ALA A 183 -18.08 1.05 11.02
CA ALA A 183 -16.82 0.39 11.38
C ALA A 183 -16.07 -0.09 10.13
N ALA A 184 -16.76 -0.71 9.17
CA ALA A 184 -16.19 -1.12 7.89
C ALA A 184 -15.78 0.07 7.03
N ARG A 185 -16.58 1.15 7.01
CA ARG A 185 -16.22 2.39 6.29
C ARG A 185 -14.98 3.07 6.88
N ARG A 186 -14.80 3.08 8.21
CA ARG A 186 -13.55 3.57 8.84
C ARG A 186 -12.34 2.74 8.42
N GLU A 187 -12.48 1.42 8.35
CA GLU A 187 -11.40 0.55 7.85
C GLU A 187 -11.11 0.81 6.37
N GLY A 188 -12.13 1.08 5.54
CA GLY A 188 -11.94 1.54 4.15
C GLY A 188 -11.13 2.84 4.07
N MET A 189 -11.38 3.82 4.97
CA MET A 189 -10.57 5.03 5.07
C MET A 189 -9.12 4.72 5.50
N ARG A 190 -8.92 3.71 6.35
CA ARG A 190 -7.57 3.25 6.71
C ARG A 190 -6.83 2.68 5.49
N LEU A 191 -7.50 1.89 4.65
CA LEU A 191 -6.89 1.40 3.39
C LEU A 191 -6.48 2.56 2.47
N ARG A 192 -7.36 3.55 2.29
CA ARG A 192 -7.02 4.76 1.50
C ARG A 192 -5.80 5.49 2.06
N LYS A 193 -5.70 5.61 3.40
CA LYS A 193 -4.53 6.22 4.04
C LYS A 193 -3.22 5.52 3.68
N GLY A 194 -3.22 4.20 3.47
CA GLY A 194 -2.03 3.41 3.15
C GLY A 194 -1.69 3.37 1.65
N ALA A 195 -2.55 3.90 0.78
CA ALA A 195 -2.34 3.92 -0.66
C ALA A 195 -1.71 5.24 -1.14
N ASP A 196 -1.04 5.22 -2.29
CA ASP A 196 -0.56 6.41 -2.98
C ASP A 196 -1.58 6.91 -4.01
N ALA A 197 -2.33 5.96 -4.57
CA ALA A 197 -3.36 6.24 -5.56
C ALA A 197 -4.64 5.43 -5.30
N ILE A 198 -5.77 6.01 -5.70
CA ILE A 198 -7.08 5.36 -5.71
C ILE A 198 -7.63 5.34 -7.14
N LEU A 199 -8.18 4.22 -7.55
CA LEU A 199 -8.72 4.05 -8.90
C LEU A 199 -10.18 3.62 -8.88
N VAL A 200 -10.98 4.30 -9.71
CA VAL A 200 -12.38 3.94 -9.99
C VAL A 200 -12.67 3.93 -11.48
N GLY A 201 -13.77 3.31 -11.88
CA GLY A 201 -14.31 3.46 -13.23
C GLY A 201 -15.21 4.69 -13.36
N SER A 202 -15.43 5.17 -14.58
CA SER A 202 -16.33 6.31 -14.86
C SER A 202 -17.76 6.07 -14.38
N GLU A 203 -18.26 4.83 -14.39
CA GLU A 203 -19.59 4.51 -13.85
C GLU A 203 -19.70 4.86 -12.35
N THR A 204 -18.63 4.68 -11.58
CA THR A 204 -18.60 5.05 -10.16
C THR A 204 -18.68 6.57 -10.00
N VAL A 205 -17.99 7.33 -10.86
CA VAL A 205 -18.06 8.80 -10.84
C VAL A 205 -19.46 9.28 -11.19
N LEU A 206 -20.06 8.70 -12.23
CA LEU A 206 -21.41 9.06 -12.68
C LEU A 206 -22.52 8.71 -11.67
N ALA A 207 -22.35 7.61 -10.94
CA ALA A 207 -23.38 7.13 -10.00
C ALA A 207 -23.28 7.76 -8.60
N ASP A 208 -22.05 7.97 -8.09
CA ASP A 208 -21.81 8.29 -6.69
C ASP A 208 -21.21 9.67 -6.46
N ASP A 209 -20.70 10.33 -7.50
CA ASP A 209 -19.91 11.58 -7.45
C ASP A 209 -18.92 11.62 -6.27
N PRO A 210 -17.99 10.66 -6.18
CA PRO A 210 -17.16 10.48 -5.01
C PRO A 210 -16.00 11.49 -4.97
N SER A 211 -15.62 11.95 -3.76
CA SER A 211 -14.41 12.78 -3.58
C SER A 211 -13.09 12.01 -3.74
N LEU A 212 -13.08 10.70 -3.51
CA LEU A 212 -11.90 9.82 -3.57
C LEU A 212 -10.72 10.30 -2.70
N THR A 213 -11.01 10.91 -1.58
CA THR A 213 -10.03 11.46 -0.63
C THR A 213 -9.97 10.65 0.66
N VAL A 214 -8.96 10.90 1.47
CA VAL A 214 -8.88 10.42 2.85
C VAL A 214 -9.53 11.46 3.74
N ARG A 215 -10.59 11.10 4.45
CA ARG A 215 -11.32 12.00 5.35
C ARG A 215 -10.69 12.03 6.74
N GLY A 216 -10.89 13.14 7.47
CA GLY A 216 -10.40 13.32 8.84
C GLY A 216 -9.00 13.93 8.89
N ASN A 217 -8.34 13.85 10.05
CA ASN A 217 -7.02 14.47 10.30
C ASN A 217 -5.88 13.69 9.61
N TYR A 218 -5.96 13.52 8.30
CA TYR A 218 -4.90 12.90 7.51
C TYR A 218 -3.82 13.91 7.16
N ARG A 219 -2.57 13.64 7.55
CA ARG A 219 -1.39 14.49 7.31
C ARG A 219 -0.43 13.91 6.27
N GLY A 220 -0.85 12.87 5.56
CA GLY A 220 -0.07 12.26 4.48
C GLY A 220 -0.24 13.02 3.15
N ARG A 221 0.37 12.48 2.09
CA ARG A 221 0.23 13.01 0.74
C ARG A 221 -1.21 12.82 0.24
N PRO A 222 -1.78 13.80 -0.50
CA PRO A 222 -3.04 13.60 -1.19
C PRO A 222 -2.95 12.39 -2.13
N LEU A 223 -4.04 11.61 -2.20
CA LEU A 223 -4.12 10.48 -3.10
C LEU A 223 -4.14 10.93 -4.56
N ARG A 224 -3.37 10.28 -5.43
CA ARG A 224 -3.57 10.37 -6.88
C ARG A 224 -4.90 9.70 -7.21
N ARG A 225 -5.87 10.46 -7.72
CA ARG A 225 -7.21 9.98 -8.06
C ARG A 225 -7.26 9.59 -9.53
N ILE A 226 -7.56 8.33 -9.82
CA ILE A 226 -7.51 7.78 -11.17
C ILE A 226 -8.90 7.34 -11.59
N VAL A 227 -9.39 7.89 -12.71
CA VAL A 227 -10.68 7.54 -13.28
C VAL A 227 -10.46 6.83 -14.62
N LEU A 228 -10.84 5.56 -14.72
CA LEU A 228 -10.86 4.82 -15.98
C LEU A 228 -12.09 5.25 -16.77
N ASP A 229 -11.89 6.05 -17.80
CA ASP A 229 -12.97 6.63 -18.62
C ASP A 229 -12.61 6.64 -20.10
N SER A 230 -12.67 5.49 -20.74
CA SER A 230 -12.31 5.33 -22.16
C SER A 230 -13.05 6.26 -23.12
N ARG A 231 -14.24 6.76 -22.74
CA ARG A 231 -15.11 7.60 -23.58
C ARG A 231 -15.15 9.07 -23.18
N ALA A 232 -14.39 9.47 -22.15
CA ALA A 232 -14.39 10.81 -21.57
C ALA A 232 -15.79 11.29 -21.14
N ARG A 233 -16.53 10.43 -20.41
CA ARG A 233 -17.90 10.74 -19.91
C ARG A 233 -17.88 11.45 -18.55
N THR A 234 -16.75 11.52 -17.88
CA THR A 234 -16.60 12.18 -16.58
C THR A 234 -17.18 13.60 -16.66
N PRO A 235 -18.18 13.94 -15.82
CA PRO A 235 -18.80 15.27 -15.85
C PRO A 235 -17.81 16.36 -15.42
N LEU A 236 -17.91 17.54 -16.03
CA LEU A 236 -17.04 18.69 -15.69
C LEU A 236 -17.36 19.28 -14.30
N ASP A 237 -18.57 19.04 -13.82
CA ASP A 237 -19.08 19.46 -12.52
C ASP A 237 -18.92 18.40 -11.44
N SER A 238 -18.38 17.22 -11.78
CA SER A 238 -18.13 16.17 -10.78
C SER A 238 -17.09 16.60 -9.75
N THR A 239 -17.24 16.11 -8.52
CA THR A 239 -16.37 16.44 -7.37
C THR A 239 -14.89 16.21 -7.70
N VAL A 240 -14.53 15.11 -8.36
CA VAL A 240 -13.12 14.82 -8.73
C VAL A 240 -12.51 15.80 -9.74
N VAL A 241 -13.32 16.58 -10.44
CA VAL A 241 -12.87 17.57 -11.46
C VAL A 241 -12.79 18.97 -10.90
N ARG A 242 -13.59 19.33 -9.90
CA ARG A 242 -13.72 20.72 -9.46
C ARG A 242 -13.35 21.01 -8.01
N ASP A 243 -13.13 19.99 -7.19
CA ASP A 243 -12.74 20.21 -5.80
C ASP A 243 -11.28 20.68 -5.65
N GLU A 244 -10.89 21.04 -4.45
CA GLU A 244 -9.54 21.50 -4.09
C GLU A 244 -8.40 20.49 -4.38
N PHE A 245 -8.75 19.23 -4.64
CA PHE A 245 -7.80 18.17 -4.99
C PHE A 245 -7.80 17.83 -6.50
N SER A 246 -8.42 18.65 -7.36
CA SER A 246 -8.53 18.41 -8.81
C SER A 246 -7.18 18.20 -9.49
N GLU A 247 -6.12 18.88 -9.06
CA GLU A 247 -4.75 18.70 -9.54
C GLU A 247 -4.19 17.26 -9.36
N HIS A 248 -4.72 16.51 -8.39
CA HIS A 248 -4.35 15.12 -8.16
C HIS A 248 -5.21 14.14 -8.99
N THR A 249 -6.15 14.61 -9.79
CA THR A 249 -7.01 13.77 -10.61
C THR A 249 -6.43 13.53 -11.99
N VAL A 250 -6.50 12.25 -12.40
CA VAL A 250 -6.10 11.81 -13.73
C VAL A 250 -7.24 11.01 -14.34
N VAL A 251 -7.78 11.48 -15.46
CA VAL A 251 -8.71 10.71 -16.28
C VAL A 251 -7.92 9.93 -17.34
N ILE A 252 -8.13 8.62 -17.39
CA ILE A 252 -7.50 7.75 -18.38
C ILE A 252 -8.50 7.48 -19.50
N THR A 253 -8.16 7.87 -20.72
CA THR A 253 -9.06 7.77 -21.87
C THR A 253 -8.38 7.13 -23.07
N LYS A 254 -9.17 6.73 -24.08
CA LYS A 254 -8.63 6.30 -25.36
C LYS A 254 -8.20 7.52 -26.21
N LYS A 255 -7.21 7.32 -27.12
CA LYS A 255 -6.65 8.40 -27.95
C LYS A 255 -7.71 9.13 -28.81
N ASN A 256 -8.73 8.42 -29.26
CA ASN A 256 -9.79 8.96 -30.14
C ASN A 256 -11.09 9.28 -29.39
N ALA A 257 -11.03 9.62 -28.11
CA ALA A 257 -12.16 10.19 -27.39
C ALA A 257 -12.46 11.63 -27.88
N SER A 258 -13.64 12.16 -27.54
CA SER A 258 -14.08 13.50 -27.98
C SER A 258 -13.05 14.59 -27.69
N LYS A 259 -12.47 15.19 -28.74
CA LYS A 259 -11.48 16.26 -28.63
C LYS A 259 -12.00 17.45 -27.82
N ARG A 260 -13.26 17.87 -28.04
CA ARG A 260 -13.91 18.95 -27.30
C ARG A 260 -13.96 18.66 -25.79
N LYS A 261 -14.42 17.46 -25.41
CA LYS A 261 -14.53 17.04 -24.02
C LYS A 261 -13.15 16.92 -23.35
N LEU A 262 -12.15 16.40 -24.07
CA LEU A 262 -10.78 16.31 -23.58
C LEU A 262 -10.16 17.68 -23.35
N ALA A 263 -10.39 18.66 -24.23
CA ALA A 263 -9.93 20.04 -24.03
C ALA A 263 -10.50 20.62 -22.74
N GLN A 264 -11.81 20.54 -22.53
CA GLN A 264 -12.48 21.01 -21.33
C GLN A 264 -11.97 20.35 -20.04
N LEU A 265 -11.73 19.03 -20.05
CA LEU A 265 -11.18 18.33 -18.89
C LEU A 265 -9.75 18.77 -18.58
N ARG A 266 -8.91 18.98 -19.61
CA ARG A 266 -7.51 19.40 -19.46
C ARG A 266 -7.32 20.78 -18.86
N GLU A 267 -8.32 21.63 -18.89
CA GLU A 267 -8.32 22.93 -18.22
C GLU A 267 -8.31 22.80 -16.68
N ARG A 268 -8.71 21.65 -16.14
CA ARG A 268 -8.91 21.45 -14.70
C ARG A 268 -8.13 20.29 -14.11
N ILE A 269 -7.93 19.24 -14.88
CA ILE A 269 -7.35 17.97 -14.43
C ILE A 269 -6.36 17.40 -15.47
N THR A 270 -5.56 16.44 -15.03
CA THR A 270 -4.69 15.71 -15.95
C THR A 270 -5.49 14.68 -16.75
N VAL A 271 -5.21 14.57 -18.06
CA VAL A 271 -5.82 13.56 -18.93
C VAL A 271 -4.73 12.78 -19.67
N TRP A 272 -4.72 11.46 -19.50
CA TRP A 272 -3.81 10.56 -20.21
C TRP A 272 -4.54 9.79 -21.29
N ALA A 273 -4.02 9.85 -22.51
CA ALA A 273 -4.44 8.98 -23.61
C ALA A 273 -3.70 7.64 -23.51
N ALA A 274 -4.43 6.59 -23.17
CA ALA A 274 -3.89 5.25 -23.01
C ALA A 274 -4.03 4.40 -24.28
N PRO A 275 -3.13 3.42 -24.51
CA PRO A 275 -3.36 2.37 -25.47
C PRO A 275 -4.55 1.51 -25.05
N MET A 276 -5.18 0.87 -26.04
CA MET A 276 -6.31 -0.01 -25.83
C MET A 276 -5.87 -1.46 -26.09
N ARG A 277 -6.36 -2.38 -25.26
CA ARG A 277 -6.17 -3.81 -25.44
C ARG A 277 -7.52 -4.51 -25.32
N LYS A 278 -7.92 -5.28 -26.36
CA LYS A 278 -9.23 -5.93 -26.44
C LYS A 278 -10.40 -4.98 -26.13
N GLY A 279 -10.37 -3.75 -26.70
CA GLY A 279 -11.43 -2.75 -26.51
C GLY A 279 -11.46 -2.04 -25.16
N ARG A 280 -10.55 -2.37 -24.23
CA ARG A 280 -10.42 -1.77 -22.88
C ARG A 280 -9.09 -1.03 -22.73
N ILE A 281 -8.98 -0.13 -21.76
CA ILE A 281 -7.73 0.55 -21.39
C ILE A 281 -6.67 -0.49 -20.99
N ASP A 282 -5.46 -0.37 -21.54
CA ASP A 282 -4.34 -1.25 -21.17
C ASP A 282 -3.87 -0.95 -19.73
N LEU A 283 -4.28 -1.81 -18.79
CA LEU A 283 -3.94 -1.68 -17.39
C LEU A 283 -2.45 -1.91 -17.11
N LYS A 284 -1.76 -2.73 -17.91
CA LYS A 284 -0.30 -2.94 -17.75
C LYS A 284 0.46 -1.66 -18.08
N TRP A 285 0.06 -0.95 -19.14
CA TRP A 285 0.61 0.37 -19.46
C TRP A 285 0.35 1.36 -18.34
N LEU A 286 -0.87 1.38 -17.80
CA LEU A 286 -1.23 2.26 -16.69
C LEU A 286 -0.35 2.03 -15.46
N LEU A 287 -0.21 0.77 -15.02
CA LEU A 287 0.61 0.41 -13.86
C LEU A 287 2.07 0.82 -14.04
N LYS A 288 2.65 0.58 -15.24
CA LYS A 288 4.03 1.02 -15.55
C LYS A 288 4.17 2.54 -15.45
N ARG A 289 3.18 3.29 -15.93
CA ARG A 289 3.21 4.75 -15.85
C ARG A 289 3.11 5.26 -14.41
N LEU A 290 2.21 4.67 -13.60
CA LEU A 290 2.09 5.01 -12.18
C LEU A 290 3.37 4.69 -11.41
N GLY A 291 4.00 3.55 -11.68
CA GLY A 291 5.27 3.18 -11.05
C GLY A 291 6.41 4.16 -11.38
N LYS A 292 6.46 4.69 -12.62
CA LYS A 292 7.41 5.75 -13.01
C LYS A 292 7.18 7.08 -12.29
N GLU A 293 5.96 7.37 -11.85
CA GLU A 293 5.64 8.52 -10.99
C GLU A 293 5.97 8.26 -9.51
N GLY A 294 6.57 7.12 -9.17
CA GLY A 294 6.97 6.76 -7.81
C GLY A 294 5.79 6.33 -6.92
N LEU A 295 4.67 5.92 -7.52
CA LEU A 295 3.52 5.40 -6.78
C LEU A 295 3.77 3.92 -6.50
N THR A 296 3.81 3.56 -5.22
CA THR A 296 4.13 2.21 -4.76
C THR A 296 2.90 1.36 -4.48
N HIS A 297 1.75 1.98 -4.20
CA HIS A 297 0.51 1.29 -3.83
C HIS A 297 -0.72 1.90 -4.50
N LEU A 298 -1.46 1.10 -5.26
CA LEU A 298 -2.73 1.44 -5.92
C LEU A 298 -3.89 0.72 -5.23
N LEU A 299 -4.86 1.48 -4.71
CA LEU A 299 -6.13 0.97 -4.21
C LEU A 299 -7.19 1.05 -5.31
N VAL A 300 -7.71 -0.08 -5.75
CA VAL A 300 -8.80 -0.16 -6.71
C VAL A 300 -10.11 -0.25 -5.93
N GLU A 301 -10.90 0.83 -5.97
CA GLU A 301 -12.26 0.90 -5.43
C GLU A 301 -13.29 1.03 -6.57
N GLY A 302 -13.05 0.33 -7.65
CA GLY A 302 -13.91 0.36 -8.83
C GLY A 302 -15.21 -0.41 -8.63
N GLY A 303 -16.12 -0.25 -9.60
CA GLY A 303 -17.25 -1.17 -9.78
C GLY A 303 -16.76 -2.56 -10.23
N GLY A 304 -17.69 -3.50 -10.34
CA GLY A 304 -17.37 -4.89 -10.65
C GLY A 304 -16.49 -5.10 -11.89
N GLU A 305 -16.67 -4.29 -12.93
CA GLU A 305 -15.88 -4.38 -14.16
C GLU A 305 -14.39 -4.01 -13.96
N ALA A 306 -14.12 -2.96 -13.20
CA ALA A 306 -12.74 -2.59 -12.87
C ALA A 306 -12.09 -3.68 -11.99
N ASN A 307 -12.78 -4.12 -10.95
CA ASN A 307 -12.30 -5.19 -10.06
C ASN A 307 -11.98 -6.46 -10.83
N ALA A 308 -12.91 -6.92 -11.68
CA ALA A 308 -12.72 -8.08 -12.55
C ALA A 308 -11.51 -7.91 -13.48
N SER A 309 -11.36 -6.73 -14.09
CA SER A 309 -10.25 -6.47 -15.00
C SER A 309 -8.88 -6.61 -14.33
N PHE A 310 -8.72 -6.16 -13.09
CA PHE A 310 -7.46 -6.35 -12.36
C PHE A 310 -7.24 -7.80 -11.92
N ILE A 311 -8.28 -8.46 -11.42
CA ILE A 311 -8.19 -9.85 -10.92
C ILE A 311 -7.93 -10.82 -12.08
N GLN A 312 -8.75 -10.77 -13.13
CA GLN A 312 -8.67 -11.71 -14.27
C GLN A 312 -7.42 -11.56 -15.12
N GLN A 313 -6.77 -10.37 -15.12
CA GLN A 313 -5.49 -10.17 -15.82
C GLN A 313 -4.27 -10.48 -14.96
N GLY A 314 -4.44 -11.00 -13.73
CA GLY A 314 -3.33 -11.26 -12.80
C GLY A 314 -2.61 -9.99 -12.36
N LEU A 315 -3.31 -8.86 -12.29
CA LEU A 315 -2.74 -7.55 -11.92
C LEU A 315 -3.05 -7.15 -10.48
N ALA A 316 -3.95 -7.87 -9.81
CA ALA A 316 -4.25 -7.71 -8.40
C ALA A 316 -3.26 -8.53 -7.56
N HIS A 317 -2.69 -7.94 -6.52
CA HIS A 317 -1.77 -8.60 -5.59
C HIS A 317 -2.46 -8.96 -4.28
N GLU A 318 -3.49 -8.18 -3.92
CA GLU A 318 -4.25 -8.35 -2.68
C GLU A 318 -5.72 -8.01 -2.92
N VAL A 319 -6.59 -8.67 -2.18
CA VAL A 319 -8.00 -8.31 -2.07
C VAL A 319 -8.31 -7.86 -0.64
N ALA A 320 -9.20 -6.86 -0.51
CA ALA A 320 -9.74 -6.38 0.75
C ALA A 320 -11.27 -6.29 0.61
N PHE A 321 -11.96 -7.40 0.89
CA PHE A 321 -13.41 -7.53 0.69
C PHE A 321 -14.16 -7.41 2.00
N PHE A 322 -15.15 -6.52 2.02
CA PHE A 322 -16.03 -6.27 3.16
C PHE A 322 -17.39 -6.87 2.87
N TYR A 323 -17.85 -7.76 3.74
CA TYR A 323 -19.13 -8.45 3.65
C TYR A 323 -20.09 -7.94 4.71
N ALA A 324 -21.18 -7.32 4.27
CA ALA A 324 -22.29 -6.98 5.17
C ALA A 324 -23.20 -8.20 5.36
N PRO A 325 -23.81 -8.38 6.55
CA PRO A 325 -24.79 -9.45 6.82
C PRO A 325 -26.16 -9.12 6.17
N LYS A 326 -26.15 -8.95 4.84
CA LYS A 326 -27.30 -8.63 4.01
C LYS A 326 -27.29 -9.52 2.78
N ILE A 327 -28.46 -9.88 2.29
CA ILE A 327 -28.64 -10.58 1.01
C ILE A 327 -29.49 -9.69 0.13
N LEU A 328 -28.99 -9.36 -1.07
CA LEU A 328 -29.69 -8.52 -2.02
C LEU A 328 -30.38 -9.35 -3.13
N GLY A 329 -29.77 -10.43 -3.54
CA GLY A 329 -30.26 -11.26 -4.63
C GLY A 329 -30.24 -10.58 -6.01
N GLY A 330 -31.06 -11.08 -6.93
CA GLY A 330 -31.26 -10.50 -8.26
C GLY A 330 -30.12 -10.77 -9.25
N GLY A 331 -30.45 -11.31 -10.43
CA GLY A 331 -29.47 -11.60 -11.50
C GLY A 331 -28.86 -10.33 -12.09
N ARG A 332 -29.62 -9.22 -12.11
CA ARG A 332 -29.19 -7.91 -12.66
C ARG A 332 -28.60 -6.96 -11.61
N SER A 333 -28.63 -7.32 -10.32
CA SER A 333 -27.95 -6.57 -9.28
C SER A 333 -26.43 -6.51 -9.52
N ARG A 334 -25.80 -5.36 -9.28
CA ARG A 334 -24.39 -5.13 -9.60
C ARG A 334 -23.48 -5.98 -8.71
N ARG A 335 -22.59 -6.74 -9.31
CA ARG A 335 -21.66 -7.65 -8.63
C ARG A 335 -20.37 -6.93 -8.21
N ALA A 336 -19.77 -7.39 -7.12
CA ALA A 336 -18.47 -6.88 -6.65
C ALA A 336 -17.31 -7.22 -7.61
N VAL A 337 -17.40 -8.37 -8.27
CA VAL A 337 -16.51 -8.80 -9.36
C VAL A 337 -17.39 -9.16 -10.55
N GLY A 338 -17.30 -8.37 -11.59
CA GLY A 338 -18.04 -8.52 -12.85
C GLY A 338 -17.23 -9.25 -13.92
N GLY A 339 -17.32 -8.74 -15.16
CA GLY A 339 -16.61 -9.31 -16.31
C GLY A 339 -17.17 -10.67 -16.73
N ASP A 340 -16.46 -11.34 -17.64
CA ASP A 340 -16.90 -12.62 -18.23
C ASP A 340 -16.68 -13.81 -17.27
N GLY A 341 -15.93 -13.59 -16.17
CA GLY A 341 -15.60 -14.62 -15.19
C GLY A 341 -14.60 -15.67 -15.70
N ALA A 342 -14.41 -16.71 -14.91
CA ALA A 342 -13.60 -17.87 -15.27
C ALA A 342 -14.49 -18.94 -15.88
N CYS A 343 -14.13 -19.46 -17.06
CA CYS A 343 -14.89 -20.54 -17.72
C CYS A 343 -14.65 -21.92 -17.08
N ARG A 344 -13.53 -22.08 -16.35
CA ARG A 344 -13.16 -23.32 -15.63
C ARG A 344 -12.62 -22.96 -14.26
N PHE A 345 -12.83 -23.81 -13.26
CA PHE A 345 -12.35 -23.59 -11.88
C PHE A 345 -10.84 -23.34 -11.79
N VAL A 346 -10.05 -23.99 -12.64
CA VAL A 346 -8.58 -23.79 -12.68
C VAL A 346 -8.18 -22.35 -13.06
N GLN A 347 -9.08 -21.61 -13.70
CA GLN A 347 -8.86 -20.20 -14.08
C GLN A 347 -9.32 -19.22 -12.98
N ALA A 348 -9.92 -19.72 -11.90
CA ALA A 348 -10.31 -18.88 -10.78
C ALA A 348 -9.08 -18.32 -10.08
N ALA A 349 -9.11 -17.04 -9.74
CA ALA A 349 -8.05 -16.41 -8.94
C ALA A 349 -7.98 -17.10 -7.57
N ARG A 350 -6.84 -17.71 -7.24
CA ARG A 350 -6.62 -18.34 -5.94
C ARG A 350 -6.22 -17.28 -4.91
N LEU A 351 -6.80 -17.39 -3.72
CA LEU A 351 -6.45 -16.54 -2.60
C LEU A 351 -5.63 -17.34 -1.59
N VAL A 352 -4.55 -16.76 -1.10
CA VAL A 352 -3.66 -17.31 -0.08
C VAL A 352 -3.49 -16.33 1.07
N ASP A 353 -2.97 -16.77 2.21
CA ASP A 353 -2.77 -15.92 3.40
C ASP A 353 -4.05 -15.19 3.83
N ALA A 354 -5.19 -15.88 3.73
CA ALA A 354 -6.49 -15.31 4.04
C ALA A 354 -6.62 -14.98 5.53
N ASN A 355 -6.92 -13.72 5.82
CA ASN A 355 -7.17 -13.23 7.17
C ASN A 355 -8.56 -12.59 7.27
N TRP A 356 -9.35 -13.04 8.24
CA TRP A 356 -10.69 -12.55 8.51
C TRP A 356 -10.70 -11.65 9.75
N LYS A 357 -11.31 -10.48 9.61
CA LYS A 357 -11.45 -9.50 10.69
C LYS A 357 -12.93 -9.11 10.85
N ARG A 358 -13.45 -9.17 12.06
CA ARG A 358 -14.79 -8.66 12.37
C ARG A 358 -14.74 -7.14 12.55
N LEU A 359 -15.69 -6.42 11.94
CA LEU A 359 -15.81 -4.96 11.96
C LEU A 359 -17.26 -4.57 12.34
N GLY A 360 -17.60 -4.70 13.63
CA GLY A 360 -18.97 -4.61 14.08
C GLY A 360 -19.81 -5.78 13.54
N PRO A 361 -20.90 -5.53 12.80
CA PRO A 361 -21.70 -6.58 12.19
C PRO A 361 -21.03 -7.19 10.94
N ASP A 362 -20.09 -6.47 10.29
CA ASP A 362 -19.49 -6.87 9.01
C ASP A 362 -18.25 -7.75 9.22
N LEU A 363 -17.91 -8.49 8.18
CA LEU A 363 -16.64 -9.24 8.07
C LEU A 363 -15.77 -8.62 6.98
N MET A 364 -14.47 -8.54 7.22
CA MET A 364 -13.47 -8.17 6.24
C MET A 364 -12.54 -9.34 5.96
N LEU A 365 -12.41 -9.71 4.70
CA LEU A 365 -11.36 -10.60 4.21
C LEU A 365 -10.24 -9.77 3.63
N THR A 366 -9.00 -10.00 4.09
CA THR A 366 -7.79 -9.64 3.36
C THR A 366 -7.07 -10.90 2.94
N ALA A 367 -6.65 -10.99 1.68
CA ALA A 367 -5.94 -12.15 1.18
C ALA A 367 -5.04 -11.74 0.00
N ARG A 368 -3.90 -12.40 -0.15
CA ARG A 368 -3.06 -12.26 -1.33
C ARG A 368 -3.66 -13.03 -2.50
N VAL A 369 -3.57 -12.46 -3.70
CA VAL A 369 -3.87 -13.19 -4.93
C VAL A 369 -2.62 -13.98 -5.29
N ALA A 370 -2.74 -15.31 -5.38
CA ALA A 370 -1.61 -16.14 -5.78
C ALA A 370 -1.18 -15.75 -7.21
N GLY A 371 0.11 -15.47 -7.38
CA GLY A 371 0.72 -15.38 -8.71
C GLY A 371 0.79 -16.78 -9.33
N ASP A 372 0.74 -16.83 -10.66
CA ASP A 372 1.00 -18.05 -11.41
C ASP A 372 2.44 -18.55 -11.18
#